data_dc10993faf42a75ba04d420c32cbd894
#
_entry.id   dc10993faf42a75ba04d420c32cbd894
#
_cell.length_a   1.000
_cell.length_b   1.000
_cell.length_c   1.000
_cell.angle_alpha   90.00
_cell.angle_beta   90.00
_cell.angle_gamma   90.00
#
_symmetry.space_group_name_H-M   'P 1'
#
loop_
_entity.id
_entity.type
_entity.pdbx_description
1 polymer ?
#
loop_
_entity_poly.entity_id
_entity_poly.type
_entity_poly.pdbx_seq_one_letter_code
_entity_poly.pdbx_strand_id
1 'polypeptide(L)'
;LATLIALYASEYMESDLKAGYARFFFAVSLFVTSMLILVMSDNLVGLYLGWEGVGLCSYMLIGYYATQPGAVAANKKAFVMNAIGDATMAIALVLLIWETGTLEYLGVFEDVDSLDSTTVNLVALGLLGGGLGSLGLGTLALRLLQQNH
;
A
#
# COMPACT_ATOMS: atom_id res chain seq x y z
N LEU A 1 12.30 -14.53 -0.02
CA LEU A 1 12.58 -13.42 -0.95
C LEU A 1 12.95 -12.14 -0.19
N ALA A 2 12.13 -11.67 0.77
CA ALA A 2 12.40 -10.45 1.55
C ALA A 2 13.77 -10.49 2.26
N THR A 3 14.16 -11.63 2.82
CA THR A 3 15.46 -11.82 3.48
C THR A 3 16.62 -11.66 2.49
N LEU A 4 16.49 -12.20 1.28
CA LEU A 4 17.51 -12.06 0.23
C LEU A 4 17.64 -10.62 -0.26
N ILE A 5 16.52 -9.91 -0.38
CA ILE A 5 16.51 -8.48 -0.74
C ILE A 5 17.17 -7.65 0.35
N ALA A 6 16.89 -7.94 1.63
CA ALA A 6 17.49 -7.23 2.76
C ALA A 6 19.02 -7.46 2.83
N LEU A 7 19.49 -8.68 2.57
CA LEU A 7 20.93 -9.01 2.50
C LEU A 7 21.61 -8.27 1.34
N TYR A 8 21.01 -8.30 0.16
CA TYR A 8 21.52 -7.55 -0.99
C TYR A 8 21.56 -6.03 -0.72
N ALA A 9 20.49 -5.49 -0.17
CA ALA A 9 20.41 -4.08 0.18
C ALA A 9 21.44 -3.67 1.24
N SER A 10 21.80 -4.56 2.18
CA SER A 10 22.79 -4.27 3.21
C SER A 10 24.18 -3.99 2.61
N GLU A 11 24.55 -4.73 1.58
CA GLU A 11 25.84 -4.56 0.90
C GLU A 11 25.79 -3.39 -0.11
N TYR A 12 24.72 -3.31 -0.90
CA TYR A 12 24.52 -2.25 -1.90
C TYR A 12 24.51 -0.85 -1.30
N MET A 13 23.89 -0.70 -0.13
CA MET A 13 23.70 0.59 0.53
C MET A 13 24.83 0.96 1.52
N GLU A 14 25.84 0.11 1.72
CA GLU A 14 26.92 0.35 2.69
C GLU A 14 27.76 1.59 2.37
N SER A 15 27.92 1.91 1.08
CA SER A 15 28.70 3.08 0.64
C SER A 15 27.97 4.42 0.85
N ASP A 16 26.63 4.44 0.81
CA ASP A 16 25.84 5.68 0.83
C ASP A 16 25.26 6.02 2.22
N LEU A 17 25.34 5.11 3.18
CA LEU A 17 24.42 5.07 4.32
C LEU A 17 24.97 5.40 5.70
N LYS A 18 26.12 6.03 5.85
CA LYS A 18 26.63 6.37 7.19
C LYS A 18 25.63 7.10 8.10
N ALA A 19 24.67 7.85 7.55
CA ALA A 19 23.67 8.59 8.33
C ALA A 19 22.21 8.08 8.20
N GLY A 20 21.89 7.21 7.23
CA GLY A 20 20.52 6.81 6.92
C GLY A 20 20.23 5.30 7.02
N TYR A 21 21.25 4.48 7.28
CA TYR A 21 21.15 3.02 7.30
C TYR A 21 20.01 2.50 8.19
N ALA A 22 19.92 2.97 9.41
CA ALA A 22 18.89 2.55 10.36
C ALA A 22 17.47 2.92 9.89
N ARG A 23 17.30 4.10 9.29
CA ARG A 23 16.00 4.55 8.75
C ARG A 23 15.55 3.70 7.56
N PHE A 24 16.48 3.33 6.68
CA PHE A 24 16.19 2.48 5.53
C PHE A 24 15.72 1.10 5.97
N PHE A 25 16.50 0.42 6.82
CA PHE A 25 16.16 -0.91 7.30
C PHE A 25 14.94 -0.94 8.20
N PHE A 26 14.69 0.13 8.96
CA PHE A 26 13.43 0.30 9.67
C PHE A 26 12.24 0.31 8.70
N ALA A 27 12.30 1.11 7.64
CA ALA A 27 11.22 1.18 6.65
C ALA A 27 11.03 -0.15 5.90
N VAL A 28 12.12 -0.85 5.56
CA VAL A 28 12.06 -2.18 4.93
C VAL A 28 11.44 -3.21 5.87
N SER A 29 11.83 -3.24 7.14
CA SER A 29 11.27 -4.15 8.13
C SER A 29 9.78 -3.89 8.39
N LEU A 30 9.40 -2.61 8.46
CA LEU A 30 8.01 -2.21 8.62
C LEU A 30 7.19 -2.59 7.38
N PHE A 31 7.75 -2.45 6.18
CA PHE A 31 7.13 -2.89 4.93
C PHE A 31 6.84 -4.39 4.94
N VAL A 32 7.84 -5.21 5.31
CA VAL A 32 7.67 -6.66 5.38
C VAL A 32 6.62 -7.05 6.43
N THR A 33 6.62 -6.39 7.59
CA THR A 33 5.63 -6.62 8.64
C THR A 33 4.22 -6.26 8.16
N SER A 34 4.05 -5.09 7.53
CA SER A 34 2.76 -4.67 6.96
C SER A 34 2.26 -5.62 5.88
N MET A 35 3.17 -6.11 5.04
CA MET A 35 2.85 -7.10 4.01
C MET A 35 2.42 -8.44 4.60
N LEU A 36 3.05 -8.88 5.70
CA LEU A 36 2.63 -10.08 6.41
C LEU A 36 1.24 -9.90 7.03
N ILE A 37 0.96 -8.77 7.65
CA ILE A 37 -0.38 -8.46 8.16
C ILE A 37 -1.40 -8.53 7.02
N LEU A 38 -1.12 -7.88 5.88
CA LEU A 38 -1.98 -7.88 4.71
C LEU A 38 -2.34 -9.29 4.22
N VAL A 39 -1.33 -10.16 4.11
CA VAL A 39 -1.48 -11.49 3.50
C VAL A 39 -2.03 -12.51 4.48
N MET A 40 -1.76 -12.35 5.78
CA MET A 40 -2.17 -13.31 6.81
C MET A 40 -3.48 -12.95 7.50
N SER A 41 -4.04 -11.78 7.24
CA SER A 41 -5.32 -11.38 7.82
C SER A 41 -6.48 -12.20 7.25
N ASP A 42 -7.36 -12.62 8.12
CA ASP A 42 -8.61 -13.30 7.82
C ASP A 42 -9.84 -12.37 7.81
N ASN A 43 -9.59 -11.08 7.98
CA ASN A 43 -10.62 -10.07 8.05
C ASN A 43 -10.26 -8.78 7.29
N LEU A 44 -11.28 -8.01 6.95
CA LEU A 44 -11.16 -6.78 6.16
C LEU A 44 -10.39 -5.66 6.85
N VAL A 45 -10.43 -5.60 8.20
CA VAL A 45 -9.67 -4.58 8.96
C VAL A 45 -8.18 -4.86 8.87
N GLY A 46 -7.76 -6.10 9.06
CA GLY A 46 -6.37 -6.48 8.94
C GLY A 46 -5.84 -6.28 7.53
N LEU A 47 -6.65 -6.60 6.51
CA LEU A 47 -6.32 -6.30 5.12
C LEU A 47 -6.10 -4.80 4.92
N TYR A 48 -7.00 -3.95 5.39
CA TYR A 48 -6.89 -2.50 5.25
C TYR A 48 -5.68 -1.93 6.00
N LEU A 49 -5.45 -2.37 7.25
CA LEU A 49 -4.29 -1.95 8.04
C LEU A 49 -2.96 -2.34 7.37
N GLY A 50 -2.88 -3.57 6.85
CA GLY A 50 -1.70 -4.01 6.10
C GLY A 50 -1.48 -3.21 4.83
N TRP A 51 -2.55 -2.89 4.11
CA TRP A 51 -2.54 -2.06 2.90
C TRP A 51 -2.01 -0.66 3.18
N GLU A 52 -2.57 0.04 4.17
CA GLU A 52 -2.12 1.36 4.62
C GLU A 52 -0.66 1.34 5.07
N GLY A 53 -0.26 0.29 5.81
CA GLY A 53 1.12 0.11 6.25
C GLY A 53 2.10 -0.02 5.09
N VAL A 54 1.76 -0.78 4.06
CA VAL A 54 2.57 -0.90 2.83
C VAL A 54 2.66 0.43 2.09
N GLY A 55 1.54 1.17 1.99
CA GLY A 55 1.49 2.51 1.40
C GLY A 55 2.40 3.50 2.13
N LEU A 56 2.32 3.55 3.45
CA LEU A 56 3.18 4.40 4.29
C LEU A 56 4.67 4.06 4.13
N CYS A 57 5.02 2.79 4.16
CA CYS A 57 6.41 2.35 4.00
C CYS A 57 6.95 2.70 2.61
N SER A 58 6.13 2.55 1.57
CA SER A 58 6.47 2.95 0.21
C SER A 58 6.76 4.45 0.14
N TYR A 59 5.93 5.28 0.78
CA TYR A 59 6.17 6.72 0.89
C TYR A 59 7.51 7.02 1.58
N MET A 60 7.83 6.35 2.69
CA MET A 60 9.09 6.52 3.42
C MET A 60 10.30 6.11 2.58
N LEU A 61 10.20 5.03 1.81
CA LEU A 61 11.28 4.52 0.95
C LEU A 61 11.49 5.39 -0.29
N ILE A 62 10.42 5.83 -0.97
CA ILE A 62 10.52 6.75 -2.10
C ILE A 62 11.10 8.10 -1.66
N GLY A 63 10.69 8.58 -0.46
CA GLY A 63 11.18 9.82 0.13
C GLY A 63 12.55 9.70 0.80
N TYR A 64 13.22 8.56 0.71
CA TYR A 64 14.51 8.33 1.36
C TYR A 64 15.58 9.36 0.91
N TYR A 65 15.66 9.66 -0.39
CA TYR A 65 16.53 10.69 -0.95
C TYR A 65 15.85 12.08 -0.95
N ALA A 66 15.40 12.54 0.23
CA ALA A 66 14.68 13.80 0.39
C ALA A 66 15.46 15.07 -0.04
N THR A 67 16.77 14.94 -0.28
CA THR A 67 17.62 16.03 -0.77
C THR A 67 17.53 16.25 -2.29
N GLN A 68 16.97 15.27 -3.03
CA GLN A 68 16.80 15.36 -4.47
C GLN A 68 15.41 15.91 -4.82
N PRO A 69 15.32 17.08 -5.52
CA PRO A 69 14.02 17.69 -5.84
C PRO A 69 13.08 16.76 -6.63
N GLY A 70 13.63 15.95 -7.53
CA GLY A 70 12.89 14.96 -8.30
C GLY A 70 12.25 13.87 -7.41
N ALA A 71 12.99 13.36 -6.44
CA ALA A 71 12.50 12.35 -5.50
C ALA A 71 11.37 12.90 -4.62
N VAL A 72 11.48 14.15 -4.16
CA VAL A 72 10.44 14.82 -3.37
C VAL A 72 9.15 15.01 -4.17
N ALA A 73 9.27 15.42 -5.44
CA ALA A 73 8.10 15.59 -6.31
C ALA A 73 7.41 14.25 -6.60
N ALA A 74 8.19 13.20 -6.86
CA ALA A 74 7.70 11.84 -7.06
C ALA A 74 6.98 11.31 -5.82
N ASN A 75 7.59 11.49 -4.65
CA ASN A 75 7.04 11.07 -3.38
C ASN A 75 5.68 11.72 -3.07
N LYS A 76 5.56 13.03 -3.28
CA LYS A 76 4.29 13.75 -3.09
C LYS A 76 3.20 13.24 -4.02
N LYS A 77 3.50 13.00 -5.31
CA LYS A 77 2.54 12.45 -6.27
C LYS A 77 2.12 11.05 -5.88
N ALA A 78 3.07 10.20 -5.51
CA ALA A 78 2.82 8.86 -5.04
C ALA A 78 1.86 8.86 -3.83
N PHE A 79 2.13 9.68 -2.84
CA PHE A 79 1.29 9.81 -1.64
C PHE A 79 -0.14 10.24 -1.97
N VAL A 80 -0.33 11.25 -2.83
CA VAL A 80 -1.67 11.72 -3.21
C VAL A 80 -2.46 10.65 -3.95
N MET A 81 -1.83 9.93 -4.89
CA MET A 81 -2.48 8.86 -5.63
C MET A 81 -2.88 7.70 -4.72
N ASN A 82 -2.00 7.32 -3.79
CA ASN A 82 -2.31 6.28 -2.81
C ASN A 82 -3.46 6.71 -1.90
N ALA A 83 -3.41 7.92 -1.35
CA ALA A 83 -4.45 8.45 -0.47
C ALA A 83 -5.85 8.49 -1.13
N ILE A 84 -5.94 8.78 -2.43
CA ILE A 84 -7.20 8.71 -3.18
C ILE A 84 -7.69 7.25 -3.27
N GLY A 85 -6.80 6.32 -3.60
CA GLY A 85 -7.12 4.89 -3.66
C GLY A 85 -7.57 4.34 -2.29
N ASP A 86 -6.83 4.70 -1.24
CA ASP A 86 -7.11 4.27 0.13
C ASP A 86 -8.46 4.81 0.63
N ALA A 87 -8.79 6.07 0.30
CA ALA A 87 -10.09 6.65 0.63
C ALA A 87 -11.25 5.92 -0.06
N THR A 88 -11.10 5.55 -1.33
CA THR A 88 -12.14 4.79 -2.06
C THR A 88 -12.32 3.38 -1.48
N MET A 89 -11.22 2.74 -1.11
CA MET A 89 -11.25 1.43 -0.45
C MET A 89 -11.88 1.50 0.95
N ALA A 90 -11.54 2.52 1.74
CA ALA A 90 -12.14 2.73 3.06
C ALA A 90 -13.66 2.90 2.97
N ILE A 91 -14.15 3.69 2.03
CA ILE A 91 -15.60 3.88 1.80
C ILE A 91 -16.26 2.54 1.43
N ALA A 92 -15.64 1.76 0.56
CA ALA A 92 -16.14 0.44 0.18
C ALA A 92 -16.24 -0.52 1.36
N LEU A 93 -15.22 -0.54 2.23
CA LEU A 93 -15.22 -1.36 3.44
C LEU A 93 -16.28 -0.91 4.44
N VAL A 94 -16.46 0.40 4.63
CA VAL A 94 -17.51 0.93 5.51
C VAL A 94 -18.91 0.55 5.00
N LEU A 95 -19.16 0.66 3.70
CA LEU A 95 -20.42 0.22 3.10
C LEU A 95 -20.65 -1.27 3.31
N LEU A 96 -19.63 -2.08 3.11
CA LEU A 96 -19.71 -3.52 3.29
C LEU A 96 -20.07 -3.89 4.75
N ILE A 97 -19.37 -3.27 5.71
CA ILE A 97 -19.66 -3.45 7.15
C ILE A 97 -21.08 -3.01 7.51
N TRP A 98 -21.54 -1.91 6.92
CA TRP A 98 -22.87 -1.37 7.17
C TRP A 98 -23.98 -2.34 6.74
N GLU A 99 -23.80 -3.01 5.63
CA GLU A 99 -24.78 -3.93 5.06
C GLU A 99 -24.70 -5.34 5.65
N THR A 100 -23.47 -5.87 5.84
CA THR A 100 -23.29 -7.26 6.31
C THR A 100 -23.16 -7.36 7.84
N GLY A 101 -22.81 -6.27 8.51
CA GLY A 101 -22.57 -6.28 9.98
C GLY A 101 -21.34 -7.07 10.43
N THR A 102 -20.55 -7.60 9.49
CA THR A 102 -19.36 -8.42 9.78
C THR A 102 -18.12 -7.89 9.06
N LEU A 103 -16.95 -8.21 9.61
CA LEU A 103 -15.63 -7.87 9.05
C LEU A 103 -14.88 -9.11 8.58
N GLU A 104 -15.36 -10.29 8.93
CA GLU A 104 -14.73 -11.56 8.55
C GLU A 104 -15.08 -11.91 7.11
N TYR A 105 -14.11 -12.43 6.34
CA TYR A 105 -14.34 -12.81 4.94
C TYR A 105 -15.46 -13.83 4.78
N LEU A 106 -15.51 -14.84 5.64
CA LEU A 106 -16.52 -15.88 5.55
C LEU A 106 -17.93 -15.32 5.77
N GLY A 107 -18.13 -14.45 6.78
CA GLY A 107 -19.41 -13.81 7.03
C GLY A 107 -19.85 -12.91 5.87
N VAL A 108 -18.93 -12.15 5.29
CA VAL A 108 -19.22 -11.32 4.11
C VAL A 108 -19.63 -12.17 2.91
N PHE A 109 -18.97 -13.32 2.68
CA PHE A 109 -19.31 -14.20 1.56
C PHE A 109 -20.64 -14.93 1.74
N GLU A 110 -21.03 -15.24 2.97
CA GLU A 110 -22.36 -15.82 3.27
C GLU A 110 -23.50 -14.84 3.00
N ASP A 111 -23.27 -13.55 3.26
CA ASP A 111 -24.29 -12.50 3.13
C ASP A 111 -24.31 -11.83 1.74
N VAL A 112 -23.32 -12.08 0.88
CA VAL A 112 -23.18 -11.45 -0.45
C VAL A 112 -24.44 -11.61 -1.30
N ASP A 113 -25.08 -12.77 -1.28
CA ASP A 113 -26.29 -13.06 -2.06
C ASP A 113 -27.51 -12.24 -1.60
N SER A 114 -27.48 -11.71 -0.38
CA SER A 114 -28.54 -10.85 0.18
C SER A 114 -28.37 -9.37 -0.14
N LEU A 115 -27.19 -8.96 -0.63
CA LEU A 115 -26.88 -7.57 -0.91
C LEU A 115 -27.54 -7.07 -2.19
N ASP A 116 -27.98 -5.80 -2.17
CA ASP A 116 -28.46 -5.15 -3.38
C ASP A 116 -27.34 -5.01 -4.43
N SER A 117 -27.69 -5.22 -5.70
CA SER A 117 -26.74 -5.15 -6.82
C SER A 117 -26.00 -3.82 -6.90
N THR A 118 -26.63 -2.74 -6.46
CA THR A 118 -26.02 -1.40 -6.41
C THR A 118 -24.89 -1.35 -5.38
N THR A 119 -25.12 -1.89 -4.19
CA THR A 119 -24.12 -1.97 -3.12
C THR A 119 -22.92 -2.83 -3.54
N VAL A 120 -23.18 -4.01 -4.12
CA VAL A 120 -22.11 -4.89 -4.64
C VAL A 120 -21.26 -4.16 -5.68
N ASN A 121 -21.87 -3.45 -6.61
CA ASN A 121 -21.14 -2.70 -7.62
C ASN A 121 -20.32 -1.54 -7.03
N LEU A 122 -20.86 -0.80 -6.05
CA LEU A 122 -20.16 0.29 -5.38
C LEU A 122 -18.95 -0.23 -4.58
N VAL A 123 -19.11 -1.33 -3.87
CA VAL A 123 -18.03 -1.98 -3.12
C VAL A 123 -16.94 -2.47 -4.09
N ALA A 124 -17.33 -3.15 -5.16
CA ALA A 124 -16.39 -3.62 -6.18
C ALA A 124 -15.60 -2.48 -6.82
N LEU A 125 -16.27 -1.38 -7.19
CA LEU A 125 -15.62 -0.18 -7.73
C LEU A 125 -14.68 0.48 -6.71
N GLY A 126 -15.05 0.54 -5.45
CA GLY A 126 -14.21 1.10 -4.38
C GLY A 126 -12.95 0.27 -4.13
N LEU A 127 -13.06 -1.05 -4.10
CA LEU A 127 -11.93 -1.97 -3.96
C LEU A 127 -11.00 -1.91 -5.19
N LEU A 128 -11.58 -1.86 -6.39
CA LEU A 128 -10.81 -1.65 -7.63
C LEU A 128 -10.11 -0.29 -7.64
N GLY A 129 -10.77 0.77 -7.16
CA GLY A 129 -10.18 2.11 -7.03
C GLY A 129 -8.95 2.12 -6.13
N GLY A 130 -9.00 1.41 -4.98
CA GLY A 130 -7.85 1.20 -4.09
C GLY A 130 -6.71 0.48 -4.80
N GLY A 131 -7.00 -0.63 -5.47
CA GLY A 131 -6.01 -1.40 -6.23
C GLY A 131 -5.38 -0.61 -7.38
N LEU A 132 -6.16 0.15 -8.15
CA LEU A 132 -5.66 0.98 -9.24
C LEU A 132 -4.82 2.17 -8.76
N GLY A 133 -5.13 2.75 -7.60
CA GLY A 133 -4.33 3.80 -6.96
C GLY A 133 -2.90 3.33 -6.73
N SER A 134 -2.72 2.14 -6.17
CA SER A 134 -1.39 1.55 -5.93
C SER A 134 -0.66 1.15 -7.21
N LEU A 135 -1.36 0.65 -8.23
CA LEU A 135 -0.78 0.35 -9.55
C LEU A 135 -0.33 1.62 -10.29
N GLY A 136 -1.07 2.72 -10.16
CA GLY A 136 -0.69 4.04 -10.68
C GLY A 136 0.65 4.52 -10.13
N LEU A 137 0.99 4.17 -8.90
CA LEU A 137 2.29 4.43 -8.29
C LEU A 137 3.45 3.73 -9.01
N GLY A 138 3.30 2.46 -9.34
CA GLY A 138 4.34 1.69 -10.03
C GLY A 138 4.65 2.26 -11.41
N THR A 139 3.64 2.61 -12.19
CA THR A 139 3.81 3.20 -13.53
C THR A 139 4.41 4.61 -13.48
N LEU A 140 4.05 5.40 -12.47
CA LEU A 140 4.61 6.73 -12.27
C LEU A 140 6.08 6.66 -11.86
N ALA A 141 6.44 5.75 -10.94
CA ALA A 141 7.81 5.53 -10.51
C ALA A 141 8.71 5.10 -11.69
N LEU A 142 8.23 4.17 -12.52
CA LEU A 142 8.94 3.73 -13.72
C LEU A 142 9.16 4.87 -14.73
N ARG A 143 8.16 5.73 -14.95
CA ARG A 143 8.31 6.89 -15.85
C ARG A 143 9.32 7.91 -15.34
N LEU A 144 9.37 8.13 -14.02
CA LEU A 144 10.33 9.06 -13.42
C LEU A 144 11.76 8.53 -13.47
N LEU A 145 11.96 7.23 -13.32
CA LEU A 145 13.27 6.59 -13.49
C LEU A 145 13.77 6.69 -14.95
N GLN A 146 12.86 6.61 -15.93
CA GLN A 146 13.20 6.75 -17.36
C GLN A 146 13.53 8.19 -17.78
N GLN A 147 13.05 9.20 -17.06
CA GLN A 147 13.33 10.62 -17.38
C GLN A 147 14.66 11.12 -16.83
N ASN A 148 15.30 10.38 -15.93
CA ASN A 148 16.58 10.73 -15.31
C ASN A 148 17.80 10.04 -15.97
N HIS A 149 17.59 9.35 -17.08
CA HIS A 149 18.61 8.82 -18.00
C HIS A 149 18.50 9.53 -19.34
#